data_3d3c9305aacd93408cf9eacec459a4ca
#
_entry.id   3d3c9305aacd93408cf9eacec459a4ca
#
_cell.length_a   1.000
_cell.length_b   1.000
_cell.length_c   1.000
_cell.angle_alpha   90.00
_cell.angle_beta   90.00
_cell.angle_gamma   90.00
#
_symmetry.space_group_name_H-M   'P 1'
#
loop_
_entity.id
_entity.type
_entity.pdbx_description
1 polymer ?
#
loop_
_entity_poly.entity_id
_entity_poly.type
_entity_poly.pdbx_seq_one_letter_code
_entity_poly.pdbx_strand_id
1 'polypeptide(L)'
;MAGASGAGLAGAVGLAGATPAAASPVLWEKPGALGAPRVAGLHLQFGADASREVVVSWHTTASVSRPRVLLGTPAGGLGRTVAAQTTTYRDAKSGTEVQVHHARVRGLRPDTDYVYAAVHEGAQAEFGTVRTAPRGRSAFTFTSFGDQGTPTLGKKNDSGIYVNDNLGSPAAGDTTAGVERIAPLFHLVNGDLCYANLATDRVRTWSDWFENNSRSARHRPWMPAAGNHENELGNGPIGYGAYQTYFSLPDAGADTELHGLWYAFTAGSVRVISLNNDDVAFQDAGNSYVHGYSGGAQKRWLETELAASRANPDIDWVVVCMHQVVISTADKFNGADLGVREEWVPLFDRYGVDLVVCGHEHHYERSHPLRGQQPNDTRTPIPVATDTHAVDTTKGTVHMVIGGGGTSAPSNQLLFPTPQCRVITKVGPADPATGKRPPVYVLEDAPWSAVRDSEHSYGFAAFEVDPGRAGGTTSIHVTYYTVSGPYGDLVPVDRFTLTRPRGDH
;
A
#
# COMPACT_ATOMS: atom_id res chain seq x y z
N MET A 1 -59.06 -51.43 34.48
CA MET A 1 -59.54 -51.09 35.84
C MET A 1 -58.65 -49.99 36.43
N ALA A 2 -59.28 -48.87 36.79
CA ALA A 2 -58.86 -47.80 37.73
C ALA A 2 -57.44 -47.21 37.54
N GLY A 3 -57.17 -45.99 37.20
CA GLY A 3 -57.87 -44.77 37.62
C GLY A 3 -57.24 -44.23 38.90
N ALA A 4 -56.36 -43.23 38.79
CA ALA A 4 -56.16 -42.26 39.86
C ALA A 4 -55.54 -40.98 39.31
N SER A 5 -56.31 -39.93 39.37
CA SER A 5 -55.97 -38.55 39.13
C SER A 5 -55.17 -37.98 40.30
N GLY A 6 -54.07 -37.27 39.97
CA GLY A 6 -53.33 -36.44 40.91
C GLY A 6 -53.25 -35.02 40.42
N ALA A 7 -54.00 -34.13 41.03
CA ALA A 7 -53.95 -32.69 40.78
C ALA A 7 -52.65 -32.08 41.39
N GLY A 8 -51.80 -31.49 40.62
CA GLY A 8 -50.67 -30.70 41.07
C GLY A 8 -50.89 -29.22 40.79
N LEU A 9 -50.81 -28.42 41.83
CA LEU A 9 -50.94 -26.96 41.83
C LEU A 9 -49.82 -26.36 40.98
N ALA A 10 -50.18 -25.63 39.90
CA ALA A 10 -49.30 -24.78 39.14
C ALA A 10 -49.10 -23.46 39.88
N GLY A 11 -47.96 -23.26 40.47
CA GLY A 11 -47.48 -21.95 40.92
C GLY A 11 -47.18 -21.06 39.72
N ALA A 12 -47.96 -19.99 39.52
CA ALA A 12 -47.66 -18.96 38.54
C ALA A 12 -46.43 -18.15 38.99
N VAL A 13 -45.25 -18.48 38.41
CA VAL A 13 -44.10 -17.60 38.49
C VAL A 13 -44.38 -16.48 37.44
N GLY A 14 -44.61 -15.28 37.95
CA GLY A 14 -44.75 -14.09 37.12
C GLY A 14 -43.42 -13.82 36.37
N LEU A 15 -43.41 -14.11 35.12
CA LEU A 15 -42.37 -13.61 34.21
C LEU A 15 -42.52 -12.09 34.16
N ALA A 16 -41.61 -11.39 34.91
CA ALA A 16 -41.43 -9.96 34.71
C ALA A 16 -41.18 -9.72 33.21
N GLY A 17 -42.00 -8.92 32.59
CA GLY A 17 -41.96 -8.61 31.19
C GLY A 17 -40.57 -8.06 30.83
N ALA A 18 -39.80 -8.86 30.10
CA ALA A 18 -38.67 -8.35 29.37
C ALA A 18 -39.23 -7.32 28.39
N THR A 19 -38.91 -6.05 28.59
CA THR A 19 -39.10 -5.03 27.57
C THR A 19 -38.54 -5.61 26.26
N PRO A 20 -39.33 -5.59 25.15
CA PRO A 20 -38.80 -6.07 23.89
C PRO A 20 -37.52 -5.29 23.62
N ALA A 21 -36.42 -6.01 23.48
CA ALA A 21 -35.17 -5.41 23.03
C ALA A 21 -35.51 -4.60 21.79
N ALA A 22 -35.19 -3.30 21.79
CA ALA A 22 -35.38 -2.46 20.65
C ALA A 22 -34.88 -3.23 19.42
N ALA A 23 -35.74 -3.43 18.43
CA ALA A 23 -35.39 -4.19 17.25
C ALA A 23 -34.06 -3.64 16.74
N SER A 24 -33.03 -4.52 16.64
CA SER A 24 -31.76 -4.12 16.09
C SER A 24 -32.00 -3.40 14.79
N PRO A 25 -31.43 -2.21 14.56
CA PRO A 25 -31.69 -1.47 13.34
C PRO A 25 -31.45 -2.40 12.16
N VAL A 26 -32.38 -2.41 11.21
CA VAL A 26 -32.23 -3.23 9.99
C VAL A 26 -30.91 -2.87 9.38
N LEU A 27 -29.98 -3.85 9.34
CA LEU A 27 -28.61 -3.63 8.87
C LEU A 27 -28.61 -3.13 7.42
N TRP A 28 -29.56 -3.62 6.64
CA TRP A 28 -29.76 -3.27 5.26
C TRP A 28 -31.13 -3.76 4.78
N GLU A 29 -31.85 -2.91 4.08
CA GLU A 29 -33.12 -3.28 3.46
C GLU A 29 -32.86 -3.71 2.01
N LYS A 30 -33.21 -4.95 1.67
CA LYS A 30 -33.08 -5.48 0.32
C LYS A 30 -33.85 -4.58 -0.65
N PRO A 31 -33.21 -4.04 -1.71
CA PRO A 31 -33.92 -3.25 -2.69
C PRO A 31 -35.04 -4.06 -3.36
N GLY A 32 -36.14 -3.43 -3.63
CA GLY A 32 -37.29 -4.07 -4.29
C GLY A 32 -37.01 -4.53 -5.72
N ALA A 33 -36.01 -3.92 -6.37
CA ALA A 33 -35.50 -4.31 -7.68
C ALA A 33 -33.96 -4.22 -7.71
N LEU A 34 -33.31 -5.20 -8.35
CA LEU A 34 -31.88 -5.19 -8.66
C LEU A 34 -31.71 -4.82 -10.14
N GLY A 35 -30.82 -3.93 -10.46
CA GLY A 35 -30.60 -3.45 -11.84
C GLY A 35 -29.44 -2.47 -11.97
N ALA A 36 -28.90 -2.02 -10.83
CA ALA A 36 -27.70 -1.19 -10.80
C ALA A 36 -26.43 -2.06 -10.85
N PRO A 37 -25.30 -1.51 -11.32
CA PRO A 37 -24.00 -2.16 -11.21
C PRO A 37 -23.70 -2.58 -9.77
N ARG A 38 -22.99 -3.68 -9.57
CA ARG A 38 -22.56 -4.11 -8.23
C ARG A 38 -21.53 -3.15 -7.63
N VAL A 39 -21.42 -3.13 -6.31
CA VAL A 39 -20.25 -2.57 -5.62
C VAL A 39 -19.03 -3.43 -5.99
N ALA A 40 -18.04 -2.85 -6.64
CA ALA A 40 -16.85 -3.58 -7.09
C ALA A 40 -15.57 -2.98 -6.50
N GLY A 41 -14.56 -3.82 -6.28
CA GLY A 41 -13.25 -3.37 -5.82
C GLY A 41 -13.27 -2.64 -4.47
N LEU A 42 -14.04 -3.14 -3.51
CA LEU A 42 -14.16 -2.52 -2.18
C LEU A 42 -12.81 -2.51 -1.46
N HIS A 43 -12.34 -1.32 -1.08
CA HIS A 43 -11.04 -1.14 -0.44
C HIS A 43 -11.02 0.04 0.53
N LEU A 44 -10.00 0.09 1.37
CA LEU A 44 -9.86 1.06 2.44
C LEU A 44 -8.54 1.83 2.33
N GLN A 45 -8.56 3.12 2.72
CA GLN A 45 -7.38 3.92 3.03
C GLN A 45 -7.55 4.57 4.41
N PHE A 46 -6.43 4.81 5.11
CA PHE A 46 -6.45 5.73 6.25
C PHE A 46 -6.47 7.18 5.77
N GLY A 47 -7.07 8.07 6.59
CA GLY A 47 -6.81 9.50 6.52
C GLY A 47 -5.47 9.86 7.16
N ALA A 48 -5.17 11.16 7.26
CA ALA A 48 -3.93 11.65 7.87
C ALA A 48 -3.76 11.23 9.34
N ASP A 49 -4.86 11.15 10.10
CA ASP A 49 -4.93 10.54 11.43
C ASP A 49 -5.59 9.16 11.32
N ALA A 50 -4.78 8.12 11.16
CA ALA A 50 -5.23 6.74 11.02
C ALA A 50 -6.01 6.22 12.24
N SER A 51 -5.91 6.90 13.40
CA SER A 51 -6.66 6.53 14.60
C SER A 51 -8.11 7.01 14.58
N ARG A 52 -8.47 7.94 13.69
CA ARG A 52 -9.79 8.61 13.70
C ARG A 52 -10.45 8.76 12.34
N GLU A 53 -9.74 8.43 11.26
CA GLU A 53 -10.24 8.64 9.90
C GLU A 53 -9.91 7.46 8.99
N VAL A 54 -10.93 7.02 8.25
CA VAL A 54 -10.81 6.00 7.22
C VAL A 54 -11.64 6.40 6.01
N VAL A 55 -11.19 6.04 4.82
CA VAL A 55 -11.97 6.18 3.58
C VAL A 55 -12.34 4.79 3.09
N VAL A 56 -13.62 4.58 2.81
CA VAL A 56 -14.16 3.39 2.15
C VAL A 56 -14.37 3.73 0.70
N SER A 57 -13.72 3.01 -0.19
CA SER A 57 -13.73 3.27 -1.62
C SER A 57 -14.20 2.05 -2.41
N TRP A 58 -14.94 2.30 -3.50
CA TRP A 58 -15.35 1.27 -4.47
C TRP A 58 -15.64 1.91 -5.81
N HIS A 59 -15.83 1.10 -6.85
CA HIS A 59 -16.21 1.62 -8.16
C HIS A 59 -17.42 0.91 -8.73
N THR A 60 -18.05 1.55 -9.72
CA THR A 60 -19.16 1.04 -10.52
C THR A 60 -18.96 1.37 -11.99
N THR A 61 -19.48 0.53 -12.87
CA THR A 61 -19.33 0.67 -14.34
C THR A 61 -20.35 1.66 -14.94
N ALA A 62 -21.26 2.20 -14.14
CA ALA A 62 -22.20 3.23 -14.53
C ALA A 62 -22.63 4.04 -13.30
N SER A 63 -23.28 5.18 -13.50
CA SER A 63 -23.81 6.02 -12.43
C SER A 63 -24.83 5.29 -11.58
N VAL A 64 -24.77 5.49 -10.28
CA VAL A 64 -25.66 4.90 -9.28
C VAL A 64 -26.27 5.97 -8.37
N SER A 65 -27.43 5.67 -7.81
CA SER A 65 -28.11 6.59 -6.90
C SER A 65 -27.69 6.38 -5.45
N ARG A 66 -27.48 7.47 -4.73
CA ARG A 66 -27.22 7.53 -3.29
C ARG A 66 -26.10 6.58 -2.81
N PRO A 67 -24.89 6.63 -3.39
CA PRO A 67 -23.77 5.87 -2.88
C PRO A 67 -23.40 6.34 -1.48
N ARG A 68 -23.29 5.39 -0.54
CA ARG A 68 -23.03 5.68 0.88
C ARG A 68 -22.46 4.47 1.60
N VAL A 69 -21.89 4.71 2.76
CA VAL A 69 -21.45 3.67 3.70
C VAL A 69 -22.35 3.71 4.94
N LEU A 70 -22.80 2.55 5.35
CA LEU A 70 -23.35 2.33 6.68
C LEU A 70 -22.23 1.79 7.56
N LEU A 71 -22.07 2.33 8.78
CA LEU A 71 -20.96 1.98 9.64
C LEU A 71 -21.39 1.90 11.10
N GLY A 72 -20.77 0.99 11.85
CA GLY A 72 -20.94 0.84 13.28
C GLY A 72 -19.91 -0.09 13.90
N THR A 73 -20.07 -0.40 15.17
CA THR A 73 -19.23 -1.39 15.86
C THR A 73 -19.90 -2.77 15.81
N PRO A 74 -19.15 -3.88 15.96
CA PRO A 74 -19.73 -5.21 15.95
C PRO A 74 -20.88 -5.40 16.92
N ALA A 75 -20.83 -4.77 18.10
CA ALA A 75 -21.89 -4.83 19.10
C ALA A 75 -23.02 -3.82 18.87
N GLY A 76 -22.75 -2.69 18.18
CA GLY A 76 -23.70 -1.58 18.02
C GLY A 76 -24.47 -1.59 16.69
N GLY A 77 -24.13 -2.48 15.75
CA GLY A 77 -24.72 -2.52 14.42
C GLY A 77 -24.35 -1.29 13.56
N LEU A 78 -24.97 -1.17 12.38
CA LEU A 78 -24.68 -0.14 11.36
C LEU A 78 -25.53 1.14 11.60
N GLY A 79 -25.27 1.85 12.69
CA GLY A 79 -26.07 3.01 13.10
C GLY A 79 -25.70 4.35 12.45
N ARG A 80 -24.56 4.45 11.75
CA ARG A 80 -24.08 5.70 11.15
C ARG A 80 -24.06 5.59 9.63
N THR A 81 -24.61 6.60 8.95
CA THR A 81 -24.57 6.71 7.48
C THR A 81 -23.61 7.81 7.06
N VAL A 82 -22.76 7.53 6.07
CA VAL A 82 -21.82 8.48 5.47
C VAL A 82 -22.02 8.46 3.96
N ALA A 83 -22.40 9.59 3.37
CA ALA A 83 -22.54 9.72 1.93
C ALA A 83 -21.16 9.60 1.27
N ALA A 84 -21.10 8.94 0.11
CA ALA A 84 -19.90 8.91 -0.71
C ALA A 84 -19.90 10.07 -1.71
N GLN A 85 -18.73 10.65 -1.92
CA GLN A 85 -18.46 11.50 -3.07
C GLN A 85 -18.15 10.59 -4.27
N THR A 86 -18.65 10.98 -5.45
CA THR A 86 -18.41 10.23 -6.69
C THR A 86 -17.54 11.06 -7.62
N THR A 87 -16.49 10.45 -8.13
CA THR A 87 -15.61 11.00 -9.16
C THR A 87 -15.70 10.12 -10.40
N THR A 88 -15.79 10.73 -11.58
CA THR A 88 -15.75 10.00 -12.85
C THR A 88 -14.32 9.94 -13.34
N TYR A 89 -13.86 8.73 -13.61
CA TYR A 89 -12.63 8.48 -14.34
C TYR A 89 -12.98 8.06 -15.77
N ARG A 90 -12.33 8.68 -16.76
CA ARG A 90 -12.44 8.31 -18.16
C ARG A 90 -11.08 7.94 -18.70
N ASP A 91 -10.90 6.68 -19.06
CA ASP A 91 -9.65 6.22 -19.63
C ASP A 91 -9.38 6.82 -21.00
N ALA A 92 -8.25 7.49 -21.15
CA ALA A 92 -7.87 8.17 -22.40
C ALA A 92 -7.66 7.20 -23.57
N LYS A 93 -7.28 5.95 -23.30
CA LYS A 93 -7.02 4.94 -24.33
C LYS A 93 -8.29 4.32 -24.88
N SER A 94 -9.22 3.94 -24.01
CA SER A 94 -10.47 3.24 -24.38
C SER A 94 -11.67 4.17 -24.46
N GLY A 95 -11.63 5.32 -23.79
CA GLY A 95 -12.80 6.18 -23.58
C GLY A 95 -13.82 5.62 -22.59
N THR A 96 -13.53 4.50 -21.95
CA THR A 96 -14.41 3.88 -20.96
C THR A 96 -14.49 4.72 -19.68
N GLU A 97 -15.70 4.92 -19.17
CA GLU A 97 -15.94 5.64 -17.94
C GLU A 97 -16.17 4.68 -16.76
N VAL A 98 -15.63 5.05 -15.62
CA VAL A 98 -15.81 4.37 -14.33
C VAL A 98 -16.23 5.42 -13.30
N GLN A 99 -17.19 5.09 -12.47
CA GLN A 99 -17.59 5.91 -11.33
C GLN A 99 -16.89 5.37 -10.08
N VAL A 100 -16.09 6.21 -9.43
CA VAL A 100 -15.39 5.84 -8.18
C VAL A 100 -16.05 6.60 -7.02
N HIS A 101 -16.34 5.88 -5.97
CA HIS A 101 -17.08 6.39 -4.81
C HIS A 101 -16.19 6.35 -3.58
N HIS A 102 -16.09 7.47 -2.86
CA HIS A 102 -15.28 7.61 -1.65
C HIS A 102 -16.15 8.09 -0.48
N ALA A 103 -16.32 7.27 0.52
CA ALA A 103 -16.98 7.64 1.77
C ALA A 103 -15.93 7.88 2.86
N ARG A 104 -15.65 9.16 3.14
CA ARG A 104 -14.69 9.58 4.16
C ARG A 104 -15.33 9.60 5.53
N VAL A 105 -14.95 8.69 6.39
CA VAL A 105 -15.47 8.50 7.74
C VAL A 105 -14.49 9.12 8.75
N ARG A 106 -14.94 10.20 9.42
CA ARG A 106 -14.15 10.92 10.43
C ARG A 106 -14.72 10.75 11.83
N GLY A 107 -13.94 11.09 12.86
CA GLY A 107 -14.37 11.08 14.25
C GLY A 107 -14.55 9.68 14.81
N LEU A 108 -13.80 8.71 14.28
CA LEU A 108 -13.72 7.37 14.81
C LEU A 108 -12.98 7.35 16.14
N ARG A 109 -13.19 6.30 16.94
CA ARG A 109 -12.42 6.05 18.16
C ARG A 109 -11.12 5.33 17.79
N PRO A 110 -9.98 5.69 18.41
CA PRO A 110 -8.74 4.95 18.25
C PRO A 110 -8.86 3.49 18.67
N ASP A 111 -8.04 2.63 18.08
CA ASP A 111 -7.89 1.21 18.43
C ASP A 111 -9.23 0.48 18.55
N THR A 112 -10.13 0.72 17.61
CA THR A 112 -11.52 0.24 17.65
C THR A 112 -11.88 -0.49 16.37
N ASP A 113 -12.52 -1.65 16.52
CA ASP A 113 -13.06 -2.42 15.40
C ASP A 113 -14.42 -1.86 14.95
N TYR A 114 -14.55 -1.70 13.64
CA TYR A 114 -15.78 -1.27 12.98
C TYR A 114 -16.20 -2.30 11.93
N VAL A 115 -17.50 -2.41 11.73
CA VAL A 115 -18.12 -3.09 10.59
C VAL A 115 -18.77 -2.05 9.71
N TYR A 116 -18.76 -2.26 8.40
CA TYR A 116 -19.39 -1.34 7.47
C TYR A 116 -20.00 -2.08 6.28
N ALA A 117 -20.89 -1.38 5.58
CA ALA A 117 -21.49 -1.81 4.32
C ALA A 117 -21.44 -0.67 3.30
N ALA A 118 -20.86 -0.90 2.15
CA ALA A 118 -20.95 -0.02 0.99
C ALA A 118 -22.25 -0.33 0.24
N VAL A 119 -23.07 0.69 0.01
CA VAL A 119 -24.41 0.52 -0.56
C VAL A 119 -24.75 1.64 -1.54
N HIS A 120 -25.56 1.33 -2.54
CA HIS A 120 -26.29 2.25 -3.39
C HIS A 120 -27.60 1.62 -3.85
N GLU A 121 -28.48 2.40 -4.42
CA GLU A 121 -29.79 1.89 -4.82
C GLU A 121 -29.69 0.87 -5.94
N GLY A 122 -30.49 -0.19 -5.86
CA GLY A 122 -30.61 -1.21 -6.90
C GLY A 122 -29.51 -2.26 -6.92
N ALA A 123 -28.57 -2.27 -5.95
CA ALA A 123 -27.54 -3.29 -5.82
C ALA A 123 -27.53 -3.92 -4.42
N GLN A 124 -26.90 -5.08 -4.29
CA GLN A 124 -26.64 -5.68 -2.98
C GLN A 124 -25.51 -4.93 -2.27
N ALA A 125 -25.62 -4.85 -0.93
CA ALA A 125 -24.56 -4.30 -0.10
C ALA A 125 -23.33 -5.21 -0.09
N GLU A 126 -22.14 -4.58 -0.09
CA GLU A 126 -20.88 -5.25 0.15
C GLU A 126 -20.33 -4.86 1.52
N PHE A 127 -19.94 -5.86 2.30
CA PHE A 127 -19.53 -5.69 3.69
C PHE A 127 -18.01 -5.75 3.84
N GLY A 128 -17.52 -5.02 4.85
CA GLY A 128 -16.15 -5.07 5.29
C GLY A 128 -16.02 -4.74 6.77
N THR A 129 -14.79 -4.81 7.25
CA THR A 129 -14.41 -4.43 8.62
C THR A 129 -13.22 -3.51 8.56
N VAL A 130 -12.97 -2.75 9.60
CA VAL A 130 -11.74 -1.97 9.75
C VAL A 130 -11.45 -1.77 11.23
N ARG A 131 -10.16 -1.89 11.60
CA ARG A 131 -9.65 -1.42 12.87
C ARG A 131 -8.95 -0.10 12.68
N THR A 132 -9.29 0.89 13.47
CA THR A 132 -8.55 2.17 13.50
C THR A 132 -7.21 1.97 14.17
N ALA A 133 -6.21 2.74 13.78
CA ALA A 133 -4.90 2.71 14.41
C ALA A 133 -4.99 3.09 15.90
N PRO A 134 -4.10 2.54 16.74
CA PRO A 134 -3.96 3.00 18.11
C PRO A 134 -3.43 4.45 18.11
N ARG A 135 -3.67 5.16 19.22
CA ARG A 135 -3.10 6.47 19.46
C ARG A 135 -1.92 6.35 20.40
N GLY A 136 -0.82 7.00 20.05
CA GLY A 136 0.42 6.91 20.83
C GLY A 136 1.09 5.54 20.69
N ARG A 137 1.97 5.22 21.61
CA ARG A 137 2.83 4.03 21.58
C ARG A 137 2.07 2.76 21.90
N SER A 138 1.86 1.93 20.91
CA SER A 138 1.18 0.63 21.01
C SER A 138 1.80 -0.36 20.05
N ALA A 139 1.71 -1.64 20.37
CA ALA A 139 2.13 -2.71 19.48
C ALA A 139 1.12 -2.91 18.37
N PHE A 140 1.60 -3.07 17.15
CA PHE A 140 0.81 -3.46 15.98
C PHE A 140 1.74 -3.99 14.88
N THR A 141 1.16 -4.63 13.89
CA THR A 141 1.89 -5.12 12.71
C THR A 141 1.42 -4.40 11.46
N PHE A 142 2.33 -4.03 10.58
CA PHE A 142 2.03 -3.65 9.20
C PHE A 142 2.83 -4.51 8.23
N THR A 143 2.44 -4.54 6.97
CA THR A 143 3.10 -5.32 5.93
C THR A 143 3.38 -4.48 4.70
N SER A 144 4.29 -4.94 3.84
CA SER A 144 4.64 -4.22 2.62
C SER A 144 5.08 -5.17 1.50
N PHE A 145 4.66 -4.85 0.28
CA PHE A 145 5.24 -5.30 -0.99
C PHE A 145 5.01 -4.25 -2.09
N GLY A 146 5.68 -4.36 -3.21
CA GLY A 146 5.43 -3.63 -4.46
C GLY A 146 5.34 -4.58 -5.65
N ASP A 147 5.10 -4.04 -6.85
CA ASP A 147 5.22 -4.76 -8.12
C ASP A 147 4.33 -6.01 -8.17
N GLN A 148 3.04 -5.79 -7.94
CA GLN A 148 2.12 -6.91 -7.79
C GLN A 148 1.63 -7.42 -9.15
N GLY A 149 1.05 -6.54 -9.96
CA GLY A 149 0.32 -6.95 -11.15
C GLY A 149 -0.81 -7.92 -10.83
N THR A 150 -1.63 -8.21 -11.80
CA THR A 150 -2.67 -9.24 -11.71
C THR A 150 -3.02 -9.69 -13.12
N PRO A 151 -3.11 -10.99 -13.43
CA PRO A 151 -3.54 -11.46 -14.74
C PRO A 151 -4.94 -10.94 -15.06
N THR A 152 -5.14 -10.43 -16.29
CA THR A 152 -6.47 -10.05 -16.76
C THR A 152 -7.30 -11.30 -17.01
N LEU A 153 -8.22 -11.58 -16.10
CA LEU A 153 -8.97 -12.85 -16.07
C LEU A 153 -10.01 -12.93 -17.19
N GLY A 154 -10.10 -14.10 -17.82
CA GLY A 154 -11.09 -14.39 -18.84
C GLY A 154 -10.89 -13.68 -20.19
N LYS A 155 -9.83 -12.90 -20.37
CA LYS A 155 -9.47 -12.31 -21.65
C LYS A 155 -8.87 -13.39 -22.56
N LYS A 156 -9.29 -13.39 -23.81
CA LYS A 156 -8.78 -14.30 -24.84
C LYS A 156 -8.28 -13.49 -26.04
N ASN A 157 -7.23 -14.00 -26.69
CA ASN A 157 -6.81 -13.50 -28.00
C ASN A 157 -7.78 -13.98 -29.11
N ASP A 158 -7.52 -13.58 -30.35
CA ASP A 158 -8.34 -13.94 -31.52
C ASP A 158 -8.38 -15.46 -31.78
N SER A 159 -7.40 -16.20 -31.26
CA SER A 159 -7.36 -17.68 -31.30
C SER A 159 -8.08 -18.34 -30.14
N GLY A 160 -8.74 -17.60 -29.25
CA GLY A 160 -9.47 -18.10 -28.11
C GLY A 160 -8.60 -18.51 -26.91
N ILE A 161 -7.31 -18.24 -26.93
CA ILE A 161 -6.37 -18.55 -25.85
C ILE A 161 -6.43 -17.43 -24.81
N TYR A 162 -6.51 -17.80 -23.52
CA TYR A 162 -6.41 -16.84 -22.41
C TYR A 162 -5.05 -16.13 -22.42
N VAL A 163 -5.07 -14.82 -22.32
CA VAL A 163 -3.88 -13.99 -22.35
C VAL A 163 -3.78 -13.10 -21.12
N ASN A 164 -2.55 -12.90 -20.69
CA ASN A 164 -2.18 -11.90 -19.71
C ASN A 164 -1.61 -10.70 -20.47
N ASP A 165 -2.28 -9.58 -20.45
CA ASP A 165 -1.89 -8.33 -21.13
C ASP A 165 -1.28 -7.27 -20.21
N ASN A 166 -0.95 -7.66 -19.00
CA ASN A 166 -0.17 -6.90 -18.03
C ASN A 166 0.93 -7.81 -17.44
N LEU A 167 1.77 -7.30 -16.55
CA LEU A 167 2.85 -8.08 -15.94
C LEU A 167 2.40 -8.95 -14.75
N GLY A 168 1.11 -9.21 -14.58
CA GLY A 168 0.60 -9.98 -13.45
C GLY A 168 0.80 -11.50 -13.59
N SER A 169 0.89 -12.17 -12.46
CA SER A 169 0.91 -13.63 -12.34
C SER A 169 -0.03 -14.12 -11.23
N PRO A 170 -0.34 -15.42 -11.15
CA PRO A 170 -1.12 -15.97 -10.05
C PRO A 170 -0.54 -15.71 -8.66
N ALA A 171 0.77 -15.49 -8.56
CA ALA A 171 1.44 -15.15 -7.30
C ALA A 171 0.92 -13.85 -6.65
N ALA A 172 0.35 -12.93 -7.43
CA ALA A 172 -0.35 -11.76 -6.89
C ALA A 172 -1.50 -12.15 -5.93
N GLY A 173 -2.17 -13.27 -6.21
CA GLY A 173 -3.16 -13.85 -5.31
C GLY A 173 -2.55 -14.46 -4.05
N ASP A 174 -1.40 -15.07 -4.19
CA ASP A 174 -0.71 -15.76 -3.09
C ASP A 174 -0.17 -14.76 -2.07
N THR A 175 0.47 -13.69 -2.54
CA THR A 175 0.96 -12.60 -1.66
C THR A 175 -0.17 -11.91 -0.92
N THR A 176 -1.30 -11.61 -1.57
CA THR A 176 -2.49 -11.08 -0.90
C THR A 176 -3.01 -12.03 0.19
N ALA A 177 -3.04 -13.34 -0.09
CA ALA A 177 -3.42 -14.33 0.91
C ALA A 177 -2.43 -14.39 2.08
N GLY A 178 -1.13 -14.27 1.79
CA GLY A 178 -0.08 -14.19 2.80
C GLY A 178 -0.23 -12.98 3.72
N VAL A 179 -0.47 -11.81 3.15
CA VAL A 179 -0.77 -10.57 3.91
C VAL A 179 -1.99 -10.78 4.83
N GLU A 180 -3.06 -11.39 4.32
CA GLU A 180 -4.27 -11.64 5.12
C GLU A 180 -4.03 -12.64 6.26
N ARG A 181 -3.14 -13.61 6.08
CA ARG A 181 -2.73 -14.55 7.17
C ARG A 181 -1.98 -13.85 8.31
N ILE A 182 -1.16 -12.83 8.00
CA ILE A 182 -0.52 -11.99 9.03
C ILE A 182 -1.56 -11.12 9.73
N ALA A 183 -2.63 -10.76 9.03
CA ALA A 183 -3.69 -9.89 9.54
C ALA A 183 -3.17 -8.52 10.05
N PRO A 184 -2.41 -7.76 9.23
CA PRO A 184 -1.81 -6.51 9.67
C PRO A 184 -2.86 -5.43 9.94
N LEU A 185 -2.47 -4.38 10.66
CA LEU A 185 -3.28 -3.18 10.85
C LEU A 185 -3.49 -2.45 9.51
N PHE A 186 -2.43 -2.36 8.71
CA PHE A 186 -2.45 -1.81 7.35
C PHE A 186 -1.38 -2.46 6.48
N HIS A 187 -1.49 -2.26 5.17
CA HIS A 187 -0.54 -2.74 4.17
C HIS A 187 -0.01 -1.57 3.34
N LEU A 188 1.30 -1.52 3.09
CA LEU A 188 1.96 -0.58 2.18
C LEU A 188 2.16 -1.26 0.82
N VAL A 189 1.77 -0.58 -0.27
CA VAL A 189 2.08 -1.03 -1.62
C VAL A 189 3.11 -0.08 -2.23
N ASN A 190 4.29 -0.60 -2.50
CA ASN A 190 5.46 0.20 -2.89
C ASN A 190 5.46 0.50 -4.40
N GLY A 191 4.32 0.89 -4.97
CA GLY A 191 4.15 1.22 -6.39
C GLY A 191 4.01 0.00 -7.30
N ASP A 192 3.76 0.28 -8.57
CA ASP A 192 3.53 -0.69 -9.64
C ASP A 192 2.44 -1.70 -9.28
N LEU A 193 1.22 -1.17 -9.10
CA LEU A 193 0.09 -1.93 -8.56
C LEU A 193 -0.41 -2.97 -9.54
N CYS A 194 -0.91 -2.54 -10.70
CA CYS A 194 -1.63 -3.42 -11.62
C CYS A 194 -1.06 -3.45 -13.04
N TYR A 195 -0.10 -2.58 -13.38
CA TYR A 195 0.48 -2.45 -14.73
C TYR A 195 -0.55 -2.14 -15.83
N ALA A 196 -1.59 -1.39 -15.49
CA ALA A 196 -2.65 -1.04 -16.45
C ALA A 196 -2.13 -0.24 -17.65
N ASN A 197 -1.05 0.55 -17.49
CA ASN A 197 -0.43 1.29 -18.58
C ASN A 197 0.04 0.39 -19.73
N LEU A 198 0.42 -0.86 -19.44
CA LEU A 198 0.84 -1.86 -20.44
C LEU A 198 -0.36 -2.61 -21.03
N ALA A 199 -1.50 -2.61 -20.35
CA ALA A 199 -2.66 -3.40 -20.73
C ALA A 199 -3.39 -2.82 -21.94
N THR A 200 -4.04 -3.69 -22.70
CA THR A 200 -4.96 -3.30 -23.79
C THR A 200 -6.24 -2.68 -23.21
N ASP A 201 -6.77 -3.28 -22.13
CA ASP A 201 -7.94 -2.79 -21.40
C ASP A 201 -7.51 -2.38 -19.97
N ARG A 202 -7.18 -1.10 -19.81
CA ARG A 202 -6.72 -0.52 -18.56
C ARG A 202 -7.77 -0.60 -17.45
N VAL A 203 -9.03 -0.28 -17.78
CA VAL A 203 -10.13 -0.26 -16.83
C VAL A 203 -10.38 -1.66 -16.26
N ARG A 204 -10.37 -2.67 -17.13
CA ARG A 204 -10.49 -4.06 -16.70
C ARG A 204 -9.32 -4.51 -15.82
N THR A 205 -8.10 -4.13 -16.19
CA THR A 205 -6.90 -4.47 -15.41
C THR A 205 -6.97 -3.91 -13.99
N TRP A 206 -7.38 -2.65 -13.82
CA TRP A 206 -7.67 -2.08 -12.51
C TRP A 206 -8.76 -2.85 -11.76
N SER A 207 -9.85 -3.19 -12.44
CA SER A 207 -10.94 -3.95 -11.82
C SER A 207 -10.49 -5.33 -11.34
N ASP A 208 -9.73 -6.07 -12.15
CA ASP A 208 -9.21 -7.40 -11.80
C ASP A 208 -8.21 -7.30 -10.62
N TRP A 209 -7.39 -6.24 -10.58
CA TRP A 209 -6.48 -5.98 -9.46
C TRP A 209 -7.25 -5.72 -8.14
N PHE A 210 -8.27 -4.88 -8.18
CA PHE A 210 -9.11 -4.63 -7.02
C PHE A 210 -9.87 -5.88 -6.57
N GLU A 211 -10.40 -6.69 -7.48
CA GLU A 211 -11.08 -7.94 -7.13
C GLU A 211 -10.12 -8.94 -6.47
N ASN A 212 -8.89 -9.05 -6.94
CA ASN A 212 -7.88 -9.88 -6.29
C ASN A 212 -7.60 -9.41 -4.86
N ASN A 213 -7.49 -8.11 -4.65
CA ASN A 213 -7.04 -7.54 -3.38
C ASN A 213 -8.17 -7.20 -2.39
N SER A 214 -9.40 -7.06 -2.87
CA SER A 214 -10.55 -6.69 -2.05
C SER A 214 -10.81 -7.63 -0.87
N ARG A 215 -10.43 -8.90 -0.97
CA ARG A 215 -10.51 -9.87 0.14
C ARG A 215 -9.66 -9.48 1.36
N SER A 216 -8.59 -8.70 1.16
CA SER A 216 -7.79 -8.09 2.21
C SER A 216 -8.12 -6.59 2.35
N ALA A 217 -8.11 -5.86 1.25
CA ALA A 217 -8.26 -4.41 1.23
C ALA A 217 -9.61 -3.90 1.75
N ARG A 218 -10.67 -4.74 1.80
CA ARG A 218 -11.94 -4.42 2.46
C ARG A 218 -11.89 -4.53 3.99
N HIS A 219 -10.82 -5.09 4.53
CA HIS A 219 -10.65 -5.31 5.96
C HIS A 219 -9.50 -4.53 6.57
N ARG A 220 -8.56 -4.10 5.73
CA ARG A 220 -7.31 -3.43 6.10
C ARG A 220 -7.03 -2.30 5.13
N PRO A 221 -6.68 -1.09 5.61
CA PRO A 221 -6.23 -0.03 4.71
C PRO A 221 -4.99 -0.47 3.92
N TRP A 222 -5.09 -0.37 2.61
CA TRP A 222 -3.99 -0.52 1.67
C TRP A 222 -3.54 0.88 1.25
N MET A 223 -2.30 1.24 1.59
CA MET A 223 -1.74 2.58 1.45
C MET A 223 -0.68 2.56 0.34
N PRO A 224 -1.04 2.89 -0.90
CA PRO A 224 -0.12 2.78 -2.03
C PRO A 224 0.78 4.01 -2.20
N ALA A 225 2.04 3.81 -2.58
CA ALA A 225 2.81 4.78 -3.35
C ALA A 225 2.49 4.63 -4.84
N ALA A 226 2.59 5.68 -5.61
CA ALA A 226 2.54 5.55 -7.06
C ALA A 226 3.92 5.13 -7.58
N GLY A 227 3.94 4.09 -8.43
CA GLY A 227 5.12 3.67 -9.18
C GLY A 227 5.12 4.25 -10.60
N ASN A 228 6.14 3.92 -11.38
CA ASN A 228 6.25 4.39 -12.75
C ASN A 228 5.16 3.78 -13.67
N HIS A 229 4.62 2.63 -13.33
CA HIS A 229 3.52 2.01 -14.08
C HIS A 229 2.13 2.54 -13.71
N GLU A 230 1.98 3.38 -12.68
CA GLU A 230 0.77 4.15 -12.44
C GLU A 230 0.65 5.34 -13.38
N ASN A 231 1.73 5.69 -14.11
CA ASN A 231 1.66 6.67 -15.19
C ASN A 231 1.01 6.05 -16.43
N GLU A 232 -0.22 6.41 -16.69
CA GLU A 232 -1.01 6.01 -17.83
C GLU A 232 -1.14 7.19 -18.80
N LEU A 233 -0.38 7.19 -19.87
CA LEU A 233 -0.35 8.29 -20.86
C LEU A 233 -1.77 8.75 -21.23
N GLY A 234 -2.02 10.05 -21.07
CA GLY A 234 -3.28 10.73 -21.38
C GLY A 234 -4.29 10.77 -20.23
N ASN A 235 -4.06 10.07 -19.14
CA ASN A 235 -4.93 10.08 -17.96
C ASN A 235 -4.52 11.19 -16.98
N GLY A 236 -5.22 12.30 -17.02
CA GLY A 236 -4.87 13.51 -16.26
C GLY A 236 -3.67 14.29 -16.85
N PRO A 237 -3.27 15.38 -16.20
CA PRO A 237 -2.23 16.30 -16.71
C PRO A 237 -0.86 15.64 -16.92
N ILE A 238 -0.50 14.71 -16.03
CA ILE A 238 0.81 14.05 -16.02
C ILE A 238 0.73 12.51 -16.03
N GLY A 239 -0.45 11.94 -16.30
CA GLY A 239 -0.63 10.49 -16.49
C GLY A 239 -1.15 9.73 -15.26
N TYR A 240 -1.31 10.33 -14.09
CA TYR A 240 -1.72 9.61 -12.86
C TYR A 240 -3.23 9.66 -12.57
N GLY A 241 -4.04 10.10 -13.52
CA GLY A 241 -5.48 10.33 -13.30
C GLY A 241 -6.26 9.09 -12.83
N ALA A 242 -5.89 7.89 -13.27
CA ALA A 242 -6.48 6.65 -12.77
C ALA A 242 -6.17 6.45 -11.28
N TYR A 243 -4.89 6.44 -10.92
CA TYR A 243 -4.43 6.30 -9.53
C TYR A 243 -5.08 7.34 -8.61
N GLN A 244 -5.04 8.63 -9.00
CA GLN A 244 -5.62 9.73 -8.23
C GLN A 244 -7.14 9.62 -8.07
N THR A 245 -7.82 8.95 -9.01
CA THR A 245 -9.28 8.75 -8.91
C THR A 245 -9.63 7.51 -8.10
N TYR A 246 -8.91 6.41 -8.24
CA TYR A 246 -9.21 5.19 -7.50
C TYR A 246 -8.89 5.29 -6.01
N PHE A 247 -7.90 6.08 -5.61
CA PHE A 247 -7.47 6.19 -4.22
C PHE A 247 -7.77 7.57 -3.63
N SER A 248 -8.37 7.57 -2.42
CA SER A 248 -8.59 8.79 -1.65
C SER A 248 -7.61 8.83 -0.47
N LEU A 249 -6.44 9.39 -0.72
CA LEU A 249 -5.30 9.42 0.18
C LEU A 249 -5.29 10.67 1.07
N PRO A 250 -4.46 10.74 2.13
CA PRO A 250 -4.29 11.92 2.94
C PRO A 250 -3.86 13.13 2.09
N ASP A 251 -4.39 14.29 2.43
CA ASP A 251 -4.04 15.54 1.77
C ASP A 251 -2.68 16.05 2.29
N ALA A 252 -1.77 16.28 1.36
CA ALA A 252 -0.45 16.87 1.63
C ALA A 252 -0.40 18.40 1.37
N GLY A 253 -1.54 19.03 1.08
CA GLY A 253 -1.62 20.44 0.70
C GLY A 253 -1.02 20.72 -0.69
N ALA A 254 -0.93 19.73 -1.55
CA ALA A 254 -0.50 19.86 -2.93
C ALA A 254 -1.61 20.47 -3.80
N ASP A 255 -1.22 21.01 -4.96
CA ASP A 255 -2.18 21.43 -5.99
C ASP A 255 -3.09 20.26 -6.39
N THR A 256 -4.30 20.58 -6.82
CA THR A 256 -5.34 19.58 -7.16
C THR A 256 -4.83 18.54 -8.18
N GLU A 257 -4.01 18.96 -9.13
CA GLU A 257 -3.43 18.10 -10.16
C GLU A 257 -2.39 17.09 -9.62
N LEU A 258 -1.84 17.37 -8.44
CA LEU A 258 -0.81 16.57 -7.78
C LEU A 258 -1.34 15.84 -6.55
N HIS A 259 -2.63 16.00 -6.24
CA HIS A 259 -3.24 15.41 -5.06
C HIS A 259 -3.05 13.88 -5.01
N GLY A 260 -2.62 13.38 -3.84
CA GLY A 260 -2.44 11.94 -3.59
C GLY A 260 -1.17 11.32 -4.14
N LEU A 261 -0.33 12.05 -4.91
CA LEU A 261 0.95 11.53 -5.41
C LEU A 261 1.99 11.38 -4.31
N TRP A 262 1.90 12.20 -3.26
CA TRP A 262 2.65 12.04 -2.02
C TRP A 262 1.76 12.40 -0.83
N TYR A 263 1.99 11.76 0.28
CA TYR A 263 1.19 11.96 1.49
C TYR A 263 1.89 11.36 2.72
N ALA A 264 1.35 11.64 3.90
CA ALA A 264 1.81 11.02 5.13
C ALA A 264 0.65 10.74 6.09
N PHE A 265 0.80 9.71 6.93
CA PHE A 265 -0.15 9.38 7.99
C PHE A 265 0.58 8.84 9.22
N THR A 266 -0.11 8.87 10.36
CA THR A 266 0.45 8.36 11.62
C THR A 266 -0.38 7.20 12.14
N ALA A 267 0.29 6.09 12.44
CA ALA A 267 -0.27 4.94 13.16
C ALA A 267 0.57 4.67 14.41
N GLY A 268 -0.04 4.80 15.58
CA GLY A 268 0.71 4.71 16.83
C GLY A 268 1.82 5.75 16.93
N SER A 269 3.06 5.31 17.12
CA SER A 269 4.27 6.13 17.10
C SER A 269 5.08 6.03 15.80
N VAL A 270 4.46 5.48 14.74
CA VAL A 270 5.07 5.35 13.41
C VAL A 270 4.49 6.41 12.48
N ARG A 271 5.34 7.25 11.92
CA ARG A 271 5.02 8.16 10.83
C ARG A 271 5.40 7.51 9.52
N VAL A 272 4.43 7.31 8.64
CA VAL A 272 4.63 6.78 7.28
C VAL A 272 4.52 7.94 6.30
N ILE A 273 5.52 8.05 5.42
CA ILE A 273 5.61 9.07 4.37
C ILE A 273 5.65 8.33 3.04
N SER A 274 4.67 8.55 2.18
CA SER A 274 4.62 8.00 0.82
C SER A 274 5.08 9.05 -0.18
N LEU A 275 5.96 8.65 -1.10
CA LEU A 275 6.56 9.53 -2.10
C LEU A 275 6.36 8.96 -3.51
N ASN A 276 6.26 9.86 -4.50
CA ASN A 276 6.33 9.49 -5.91
C ASN A 276 7.71 9.87 -6.46
N ASN A 277 8.52 8.85 -6.73
CA ASN A 277 9.90 9.03 -7.19
C ASN A 277 10.01 9.59 -8.62
N ASP A 278 8.99 9.46 -9.46
CA ASP A 278 9.04 9.93 -10.85
C ASP A 278 9.29 11.44 -10.96
N ASP A 279 9.07 12.17 -9.85
CA ASP A 279 9.42 13.59 -9.74
C ASP A 279 10.94 13.83 -9.79
N VAL A 280 11.73 12.89 -9.31
CA VAL A 280 13.19 13.05 -9.19
C VAL A 280 13.99 11.99 -9.96
N ALA A 281 13.38 10.87 -10.32
CA ALA A 281 14.03 9.81 -11.06
C ALA A 281 14.39 10.25 -12.49
N PHE A 282 15.51 9.77 -12.98
CA PHE A 282 15.92 9.98 -14.39
C PHE A 282 15.20 9.02 -15.34
N GLN A 283 14.70 7.90 -14.85
CA GLN A 283 13.98 6.94 -15.67
C GLN A 283 12.60 7.46 -16.08
N ASP A 284 12.14 7.07 -17.27
CA ASP A 284 10.77 7.36 -17.73
C ASP A 284 9.73 6.71 -16.79
N ALA A 285 8.68 7.46 -16.47
CA ALA A 285 7.49 6.94 -15.81
C ALA A 285 6.58 6.29 -16.87
N GLY A 286 6.51 4.96 -16.90
CA GLY A 286 5.77 4.25 -17.91
C GLY A 286 6.20 4.63 -19.34
N ASN A 287 5.38 5.38 -20.04
CA ASN A 287 5.67 5.88 -21.39
C ASN A 287 5.87 7.41 -21.43
N SER A 288 6.07 8.05 -20.29
CA SER A 288 6.19 9.51 -20.17
C SER A 288 7.43 9.88 -19.37
N TYR A 289 8.06 10.97 -19.75
CA TYR A 289 9.11 11.58 -18.94
C TYR A 289 8.52 12.73 -18.14
N VAL A 290 8.45 12.54 -16.83
CA VAL A 290 7.79 13.48 -15.92
C VAL A 290 8.74 14.04 -14.86
N HIS A 291 10.03 13.79 -14.98
CA HIS A 291 11.05 14.33 -14.05
C HIS A 291 10.85 15.84 -13.82
N GLY A 292 10.81 16.24 -12.55
CA GLY A 292 10.59 17.63 -12.15
C GLY A 292 9.13 18.11 -12.22
N TYR A 293 8.15 17.23 -12.38
CA TYR A 293 6.75 17.61 -12.59
C TYR A 293 6.16 18.46 -11.45
N SER A 294 6.65 18.29 -10.22
CA SER A 294 6.16 19.07 -9.08
C SER A 294 6.78 20.47 -8.95
N GLY A 295 7.78 20.81 -9.79
CA GLY A 295 8.55 22.05 -9.63
C GLY A 295 9.23 22.14 -8.26
N GLY A 296 9.59 21.01 -7.67
CA GLY A 296 10.21 20.87 -6.35
C GLY A 296 9.22 21.00 -5.17
N ALA A 297 7.91 21.01 -5.43
CA ALA A 297 6.91 21.09 -4.36
C ALA A 297 6.97 19.87 -3.44
N GLN A 298 7.12 18.66 -4.00
CA GLN A 298 7.25 17.44 -3.22
C GLN A 298 8.48 17.45 -2.30
N LYS A 299 9.63 17.91 -2.80
CA LYS A 299 10.87 18.02 -2.00
C LYS A 299 10.71 18.98 -0.84
N ARG A 300 10.14 20.18 -1.08
CA ARG A 300 9.89 21.17 -0.02
C ARG A 300 8.91 20.64 1.04
N TRP A 301 7.86 19.95 0.60
CA TRP A 301 6.92 19.28 1.49
C TRP A 301 7.62 18.19 2.30
N LEU A 302 8.41 17.32 1.65
CA LEU A 302 9.15 16.24 2.31
C LEU A 302 10.09 16.77 3.39
N GLU A 303 10.84 17.83 3.11
CA GLU A 303 11.74 18.45 4.09
C GLU A 303 10.97 18.95 5.32
N THR A 304 9.83 19.63 5.09
CA THR A 304 8.95 20.10 6.18
C THR A 304 8.38 18.94 6.99
N GLU A 305 7.92 17.91 6.32
CA GLU A 305 7.29 16.72 6.92
C GLU A 305 8.30 15.93 7.77
N LEU A 306 9.51 15.72 7.27
CA LEU A 306 10.58 15.05 8.00
C LEU A 306 11.02 15.84 9.22
N ALA A 307 11.17 17.16 9.09
CA ALA A 307 11.52 18.06 10.21
C ALA A 307 10.44 18.00 11.29
N ALA A 308 9.17 18.11 10.92
CA ALA A 308 8.04 18.05 11.85
C ALA A 308 7.95 16.66 12.54
N SER A 309 8.16 15.59 11.80
CA SER A 309 8.14 14.23 12.33
C SER A 309 9.22 14.01 13.40
N ARG A 310 10.43 14.51 13.17
CA ARG A 310 11.53 14.36 14.15
C ARG A 310 11.46 15.32 15.33
N ALA A 311 10.77 16.44 15.17
CA ALA A 311 10.50 17.35 16.28
C ALA A 311 9.34 16.87 17.18
N ASN A 312 8.53 15.93 16.74
CA ASN A 312 7.39 15.41 17.48
C ASN A 312 7.82 14.27 18.43
N PRO A 313 7.75 14.46 19.76
CA PRO A 313 8.15 13.44 20.73
C PRO A 313 7.25 12.19 20.74
N ASP A 314 6.07 12.27 20.12
CA ASP A 314 5.17 11.12 20.02
C ASP A 314 5.53 10.16 18.84
N ILE A 315 6.46 10.59 17.98
CA ILE A 315 6.92 9.80 16.83
C ILE A 315 8.27 9.15 17.16
N ASP A 316 8.28 7.84 17.22
CA ASP A 316 9.52 7.06 17.36
C ASP A 316 10.11 6.72 16.00
N TRP A 317 9.29 6.33 15.04
CA TRP A 317 9.70 5.78 13.77
C TRP A 317 9.25 6.64 12.58
N VAL A 318 10.17 6.89 11.65
CA VAL A 318 9.87 7.49 10.34
C VAL A 318 10.16 6.45 9.27
N VAL A 319 9.11 6.02 8.59
CA VAL A 319 9.14 5.04 7.51
C VAL A 319 8.77 5.73 6.21
N VAL A 320 9.62 5.62 5.19
CA VAL A 320 9.34 6.11 3.84
C VAL A 320 8.93 4.94 2.96
N CYS A 321 7.80 5.07 2.27
CA CYS A 321 7.32 4.16 1.23
C CYS A 321 7.43 4.86 -0.11
N MET A 322 8.15 4.27 -1.05
CA MET A 322 8.36 4.83 -2.38
C MET A 322 8.58 3.70 -3.39
N HIS A 323 8.74 4.02 -4.68
CA HIS A 323 8.84 2.98 -5.70
C HIS A 323 10.26 2.75 -6.18
N GLN A 324 10.86 3.70 -6.93
CA GLN A 324 12.22 3.55 -7.46
C GLN A 324 13.26 3.50 -6.34
N VAL A 325 14.36 2.82 -6.60
CA VAL A 325 15.30 2.38 -5.58
C VAL A 325 16.58 3.22 -5.51
N VAL A 326 17.09 3.37 -4.30
CA VAL A 326 18.40 3.94 -3.99
C VAL A 326 19.51 2.87 -4.20
N ILE A 327 19.14 1.62 -4.04
CA ILE A 327 20.02 0.45 -4.07
C ILE A 327 19.41 -0.64 -4.95
N SER A 328 20.23 -1.34 -5.74
CA SER A 328 19.85 -2.59 -6.41
C SER A 328 21.09 -3.37 -6.83
N THR A 329 21.10 -4.66 -6.57
CA THR A 329 22.15 -5.55 -7.06
C THR A 329 21.70 -6.38 -8.27
N ALA A 330 20.59 -6.02 -8.92
CA ALA A 330 20.15 -6.67 -10.15
C ALA A 330 21.02 -6.25 -11.35
N ASP A 331 21.47 -7.24 -12.13
CA ASP A 331 22.07 -7.05 -13.45
C ASP A 331 20.99 -7.11 -14.54
N LYS A 332 21.08 -6.22 -15.52
CA LYS A 332 20.17 -6.19 -16.68
C LYS A 332 18.66 -6.04 -16.32
N PHE A 333 18.38 -5.35 -15.25
CA PHE A 333 17.05 -4.93 -14.85
C PHE A 333 17.02 -3.40 -14.70
N ASN A 334 16.15 -2.82 -13.85
CA ASN A 334 15.99 -1.35 -13.76
C ASN A 334 17.26 -0.65 -13.22
N GLY A 335 17.81 -1.12 -12.08
CA GLY A 335 18.93 -0.50 -11.40
C GLY A 335 18.52 0.62 -10.44
N ALA A 336 19.51 1.17 -9.72
CA ALA A 336 19.30 2.32 -8.85
C ALA A 336 19.23 3.62 -9.66
N ASP A 337 18.58 4.65 -9.14
CA ASP A 337 18.43 5.94 -9.80
C ASP A 337 19.20 7.04 -9.05
N LEU A 338 20.07 7.76 -9.76
CA LEU A 338 20.89 8.83 -9.20
C LEU A 338 20.04 10.04 -8.77
N GLY A 339 18.95 10.35 -9.46
CA GLY A 339 18.07 11.46 -9.08
C GLY A 339 17.48 11.26 -7.68
N VAL A 340 17.07 10.04 -7.35
CA VAL A 340 16.61 9.69 -5.99
C VAL A 340 17.73 9.83 -4.97
N ARG A 341 18.95 9.41 -5.32
CA ARG A 341 20.13 9.56 -4.45
C ARG A 341 20.50 11.01 -4.19
N GLU A 342 20.46 11.86 -5.20
CA GLU A 342 20.83 13.28 -5.09
C GLU A 342 19.79 14.10 -4.33
N GLU A 343 18.51 13.84 -4.60
CA GLU A 343 17.45 14.71 -4.10
C GLU A 343 16.91 14.32 -2.73
N TRP A 344 16.84 13.01 -2.41
CA TRP A 344 16.15 12.55 -1.21
C TRP A 344 17.05 11.91 -0.15
N VAL A 345 18.10 11.17 -0.52
CA VAL A 345 18.99 10.54 0.47
C VAL A 345 19.60 11.57 1.43
N PRO A 346 20.05 12.78 0.97
CA PRO A 346 20.54 13.79 1.91
C PRO A 346 19.49 14.26 2.93
N LEU A 347 18.20 14.26 2.56
CA LEU A 347 17.10 14.58 3.48
C LEU A 347 16.87 13.44 4.47
N PHE A 348 16.92 12.18 3.99
CA PHE A 348 16.80 11.02 4.86
C PHE A 348 17.91 10.98 5.91
N ASP A 349 19.14 11.25 5.49
CA ASP A 349 20.30 11.34 6.39
C ASP A 349 20.16 12.46 7.41
N ARG A 350 19.78 13.66 6.95
CA ARG A 350 19.65 14.86 7.79
C ARG A 350 18.62 14.70 8.88
N TYR A 351 17.49 14.11 8.55
CA TYR A 351 16.36 13.94 9.46
C TYR A 351 16.30 12.53 10.08
N GLY A 352 17.25 11.67 9.77
CA GLY A 352 17.36 10.35 10.37
C GLY A 352 16.16 9.46 10.09
N VAL A 353 15.77 9.29 8.81
CA VAL A 353 14.77 8.29 8.40
C VAL A 353 15.25 6.91 8.87
N ASP A 354 14.35 6.10 9.42
CA ASP A 354 14.70 4.80 9.98
C ASP A 354 14.70 3.71 8.92
N LEU A 355 13.67 3.71 8.09
CA LEU A 355 13.39 2.65 7.12
C LEU A 355 12.84 3.25 5.84
N VAL A 356 13.34 2.76 4.72
CA VAL A 356 12.78 3.00 3.39
C VAL A 356 12.38 1.66 2.79
N VAL A 357 11.13 1.53 2.34
CA VAL A 357 10.60 0.37 1.62
C VAL A 357 10.29 0.75 0.19
N CYS A 358 10.80 -0.03 -0.77
CA CYS A 358 10.70 0.20 -2.21
C CYS A 358 10.16 -1.02 -2.95
N GLY A 359 9.67 -0.80 -4.18
CA GLY A 359 9.43 -1.80 -5.21
C GLY A 359 10.45 -1.70 -6.33
N HIS A 360 9.96 -1.64 -7.59
CA HIS A 360 10.68 -1.37 -8.83
C HIS A 360 11.62 -2.48 -9.30
N GLU A 361 12.37 -3.06 -8.40
CA GLU A 361 13.19 -4.25 -8.61
C GLU A 361 12.43 -5.46 -8.08
N HIS A 362 12.14 -6.42 -8.96
CA HIS A 362 11.20 -7.49 -8.71
C HIS A 362 11.83 -8.67 -7.93
N HIS A 363 12.42 -8.35 -6.77
CA HIS A 363 13.06 -9.31 -5.87
C HIS A 363 13.10 -8.76 -4.45
N TYR A 364 13.77 -9.48 -3.56
CA TYR A 364 14.07 -9.02 -2.21
C TYR A 364 15.56 -8.77 -2.02
N GLU A 365 15.89 -7.57 -1.55
CA GLU A 365 17.20 -7.26 -0.98
C GLU A 365 17.12 -6.18 0.09
N ARG A 366 18.14 -6.09 0.92
CA ARG A 366 18.23 -5.15 2.02
C ARG A 366 19.64 -4.60 2.18
N SER A 367 19.73 -3.31 2.51
CA SER A 367 21.02 -2.69 2.85
C SER A 367 21.40 -2.88 4.32
N HIS A 368 22.67 -2.70 4.61
CA HIS A 368 23.13 -2.21 5.91
C HIS A 368 22.55 -0.83 6.20
N PRO A 369 22.58 -0.33 7.46
CA PRO A 369 22.20 1.06 7.74
C PRO A 369 23.16 2.02 7.01
N LEU A 370 22.58 2.93 6.25
CA LEU A 370 23.26 3.86 5.36
C LEU A 370 23.25 5.27 5.91
N ARG A 371 24.38 5.98 5.83
CA ARG A 371 24.46 7.41 6.07
C ARG A 371 25.61 8.02 5.29
N GLY A 372 25.30 9.08 4.55
CA GLY A 372 26.23 9.73 3.66
C GLY A 372 26.38 9.00 2.32
N GLN A 373 27.06 9.66 1.43
CA GLN A 373 27.33 9.21 0.06
C GLN A 373 28.78 9.49 -0.30
N GLN A 374 29.38 8.61 -1.09
CA GLN A 374 30.72 8.86 -1.63
C GLN A 374 30.68 10.03 -2.63
N PRO A 375 31.73 10.85 -2.69
CA PRO A 375 31.83 11.96 -3.65
C PRO A 375 32.24 11.47 -5.05
N ASN A 376 31.48 10.50 -5.60
CA ASN A 376 31.69 9.94 -6.93
C ASN A 376 30.45 10.18 -7.81
N ASP A 377 30.54 9.81 -9.10
CA ASP A 377 29.50 10.07 -10.10
C ASP A 377 28.18 9.36 -9.82
N THR A 378 28.18 8.32 -9.01
CA THR A 378 27.01 7.52 -8.65
C THR A 378 26.46 7.85 -7.27
N ARG A 379 27.13 8.70 -6.47
CA ARG A 379 26.75 8.98 -5.10
C ARG A 379 26.55 7.69 -4.29
N THR A 380 27.49 6.75 -4.39
CA THR A 380 27.41 5.45 -3.71
C THR A 380 27.07 5.61 -2.24
N PRO A 381 25.97 5.03 -1.73
CA PRO A 381 25.61 5.11 -0.31
C PRO A 381 26.63 4.43 0.59
N ILE A 382 26.90 5.02 1.76
CA ILE A 382 27.92 4.54 2.69
C ILE A 382 27.29 3.72 3.81
N PRO A 383 27.63 2.43 3.97
CA PRO A 383 27.23 1.65 5.14
C PRO A 383 27.97 2.14 6.38
N VAL A 384 27.25 2.35 7.48
CA VAL A 384 27.80 2.88 8.74
C VAL A 384 27.83 1.85 9.87
N ALA A 385 27.26 0.68 9.66
CA ALA A 385 27.35 -0.50 10.51
C ALA A 385 27.10 -1.75 9.66
N THR A 386 27.49 -2.91 10.13
CA THR A 386 27.42 -4.17 9.40
C THR A 386 26.65 -5.28 10.13
N ASP A 387 26.06 -4.99 11.30
CA ASP A 387 25.18 -5.95 11.96
C ASP A 387 23.91 -6.15 11.10
N THR A 388 23.64 -7.40 10.78
CA THR A 388 22.50 -7.78 9.95
C THR A 388 21.26 -8.25 10.77
N HIS A 389 21.40 -8.43 12.06
CA HIS A 389 20.35 -8.96 12.94
C HIS A 389 19.76 -7.91 13.89
N ALA A 390 20.62 -7.07 14.48
CA ALA A 390 20.21 -5.99 15.37
C ALA A 390 20.72 -4.65 14.84
N VAL A 391 19.83 -3.88 14.23
CA VAL A 391 20.18 -2.67 13.49
C VAL A 391 19.71 -1.43 14.26
N ASP A 392 20.68 -0.64 14.72
CA ASP A 392 20.45 0.67 15.34
C ASP A 392 20.21 1.73 14.24
N THR A 393 18.97 2.15 14.06
CA THR A 393 18.58 3.13 13.03
C THR A 393 19.01 4.55 13.35
N THR A 394 19.48 4.84 14.56
CA THR A 394 20.08 6.15 14.86
C THR A 394 21.40 6.34 14.11
N LYS A 395 22.05 5.28 13.70
CA LYS A 395 23.28 5.31 12.91
C LYS A 395 23.04 5.59 11.44
N GLY A 396 21.95 5.05 10.87
CA GLY A 396 21.65 5.21 9.46
C GLY A 396 20.33 4.58 9.05
N THR A 397 19.87 4.90 7.84
CA THR A 397 18.63 4.42 7.24
C THR A 397 18.81 3.02 6.65
N VAL A 398 17.89 2.10 6.92
CA VAL A 398 17.82 0.81 6.23
C VAL A 398 16.94 0.94 5.00
N HIS A 399 17.42 0.48 3.84
CA HIS A 399 16.66 0.40 2.61
C HIS A 399 16.30 -1.05 2.32
N MET A 400 15.03 -1.31 2.01
CA MET A 400 14.52 -2.62 1.61
C MET A 400 13.86 -2.53 0.25
N VAL A 401 14.26 -3.39 -0.66
CA VAL A 401 13.59 -3.65 -1.93
C VAL A 401 12.68 -4.84 -1.73
N ILE A 402 11.38 -4.65 -1.96
CA ILE A 402 10.32 -5.63 -1.69
C ILE A 402 9.38 -5.70 -2.90
N GLY A 403 9.95 -5.90 -4.09
CA GLY A 403 9.20 -5.91 -5.35
C GLY A 403 8.70 -7.28 -5.79
N GLY A 404 8.61 -8.23 -4.86
CA GLY A 404 8.11 -9.58 -5.11
C GLY A 404 6.60 -9.75 -4.96
N GLY A 405 5.78 -8.70 -5.18
CA GLY A 405 4.34 -8.70 -4.93
C GLY A 405 3.52 -9.62 -5.83
N GLY A 406 4.04 -10.04 -7.01
CA GLY A 406 3.29 -10.95 -7.87
C GLY A 406 3.48 -10.75 -9.38
N THR A 407 4.37 -9.88 -9.79
CA THR A 407 4.68 -9.64 -11.21
C THR A 407 5.14 -10.93 -11.93
N SER A 408 4.82 -11.06 -13.21
CA SER A 408 5.28 -12.18 -14.04
C SER A 408 6.72 -12.04 -14.54
N ALA A 409 7.43 -10.98 -14.14
CA ALA A 409 8.80 -10.71 -14.52
C ALA A 409 9.72 -10.58 -13.29
N PRO A 410 9.89 -11.63 -12.46
CA PRO A 410 10.76 -11.57 -11.29
C PRO A 410 12.22 -11.36 -11.70
N SER A 411 12.98 -10.61 -10.90
CA SER A 411 14.41 -10.30 -11.15
C SER A 411 15.38 -10.97 -10.19
N ASN A 412 14.90 -11.81 -9.27
CA ASN A 412 15.74 -12.51 -8.29
C ASN A 412 16.88 -13.36 -8.91
N GLN A 413 16.68 -13.89 -10.12
CA GLN A 413 17.69 -14.63 -10.86
C GLN A 413 18.67 -13.73 -11.64
N LEU A 414 18.47 -12.43 -11.61
CA LEU A 414 19.28 -11.45 -12.35
C LEU A 414 20.27 -10.70 -11.44
N LEU A 415 20.51 -11.15 -10.22
CA LEU A 415 21.43 -10.51 -9.30
C LEU A 415 22.89 -10.70 -9.76
N PHE A 416 23.71 -9.67 -9.62
CA PHE A 416 25.15 -9.80 -9.86
C PHE A 416 25.76 -10.91 -8.97
N PRO A 417 26.67 -11.76 -9.48
CA PRO A 417 27.33 -12.78 -8.66
C PRO A 417 28.05 -12.18 -7.43
N THR A 418 28.76 -11.08 -7.64
CA THR A 418 29.35 -10.24 -6.59
C THR A 418 28.50 -8.97 -6.44
N PRO A 419 28.28 -8.46 -5.22
CA PRO A 419 27.46 -7.27 -5.04
C PRO A 419 27.97 -6.05 -5.81
N GLN A 420 27.29 -5.72 -6.90
CA GLN A 420 27.47 -4.54 -7.72
C GLN A 420 26.12 -3.90 -8.00
N CYS A 421 26.11 -2.63 -8.40
CA CYS A 421 24.93 -1.87 -8.69
C CYS A 421 25.07 -1.15 -10.03
N ARG A 422 24.01 -1.23 -10.85
CA ARG A 422 23.87 -0.38 -12.02
C ARG A 422 23.08 0.86 -11.60
N VAL A 423 23.66 2.03 -11.79
CA VAL A 423 23.04 3.30 -11.43
C VAL A 423 22.69 4.08 -12.67
N ILE A 424 21.44 4.45 -12.84
CA ILE A 424 20.99 5.38 -13.89
C ILE A 424 21.48 6.76 -13.51
N THR A 425 22.41 7.30 -14.28
CA THR A 425 23.02 8.62 -14.02
C THR A 425 22.46 9.73 -14.91
N LYS A 426 21.80 9.37 -15.99
CA LYS A 426 21.08 10.25 -16.92
C LYS A 426 20.26 9.43 -17.90
N VAL A 427 19.46 10.11 -18.71
CA VAL A 427 18.75 9.50 -19.84
C VAL A 427 19.22 10.13 -21.17
N GLY A 428 19.17 9.34 -22.23
CA GLY A 428 19.42 9.78 -23.59
C GLY A 428 18.27 10.60 -24.18
N PRO A 429 18.38 11.03 -25.43
CA PRO A 429 17.28 11.66 -26.15
C PRO A 429 16.14 10.68 -26.33
N ALA A 430 14.92 11.21 -26.44
CA ALA A 430 13.74 10.39 -26.70
C ALA A 430 13.88 9.68 -28.06
N ASP A 431 13.61 8.39 -28.09
CA ASP A 431 13.53 7.58 -29.31
C ASP A 431 12.35 8.09 -30.15
N PRO A 432 12.55 8.47 -31.43
CA PRO A 432 11.48 9.02 -32.26
C PRO A 432 10.30 8.07 -32.50
N ALA A 433 10.51 6.76 -32.42
CA ALA A 433 9.48 5.77 -32.69
C ALA A 433 8.66 5.43 -31.43
N THR A 434 9.29 5.42 -30.26
CA THR A 434 8.68 4.98 -29.00
C THR A 434 8.44 6.11 -28.01
N GLY A 435 9.10 7.25 -28.17
CA GLY A 435 9.12 8.36 -27.21
C GLY A 435 9.94 8.09 -25.95
N LYS A 436 10.46 6.87 -25.77
CA LYS A 436 11.22 6.48 -24.58
C LYS A 436 12.64 7.02 -24.59
N ARG A 437 13.14 7.34 -23.41
CA ARG A 437 14.53 7.78 -23.19
C ARG A 437 15.34 6.62 -22.67
N PRO A 438 16.38 6.16 -23.40
CA PRO A 438 17.22 5.08 -22.92
C PRO A 438 18.02 5.54 -21.69
N PRO A 439 18.01 4.79 -20.57
CA PRO A 439 18.81 5.11 -19.41
C PRO A 439 20.29 4.87 -19.70
N VAL A 440 21.15 5.72 -19.12
CA VAL A 440 22.60 5.59 -19.15
C VAL A 440 23.07 5.14 -17.78
N TYR A 441 23.72 3.99 -17.75
CA TYR A 441 24.16 3.36 -16.52
C TYR A 441 25.65 3.57 -16.25
N VAL A 442 25.96 3.71 -14.97
CA VAL A 442 27.33 3.56 -14.43
C VAL A 442 27.29 2.39 -13.46
N LEU A 443 28.27 1.50 -13.57
CA LEU A 443 28.44 0.37 -12.66
C LEU A 443 29.29 0.78 -11.47
N GLU A 444 28.88 0.36 -10.28
CA GLU A 444 29.63 0.56 -9.03
C GLU A 444 29.65 -0.72 -8.18
N ASP A 445 30.59 -0.80 -7.23
CA ASP A 445 30.51 -1.80 -6.17
C ASP A 445 29.38 -1.46 -5.19
N ALA A 446 28.77 -2.49 -4.60
CA ALA A 446 27.66 -2.34 -3.67
C ALA A 446 28.05 -2.68 -2.20
N PRO A 447 28.92 -1.86 -1.55
CA PRO A 447 29.36 -2.12 -0.17
C PRO A 447 28.22 -2.04 0.84
N TRP A 448 27.14 -1.46 0.47
CA TRP A 448 25.91 -1.31 1.25
C TRP A 448 25.07 -2.58 1.31
N SER A 449 25.29 -3.58 0.46
CA SER A 449 24.48 -4.80 0.36
C SER A 449 24.65 -5.68 1.59
N ALA A 450 23.55 -5.95 2.31
CA ALA A 450 23.51 -6.79 3.51
C ALA A 450 22.91 -8.17 3.23
N VAL A 451 21.75 -8.21 2.55
CA VAL A 451 21.00 -9.42 2.22
C VAL A 451 20.47 -9.33 0.81
N ARG A 452 20.54 -10.43 0.07
CA ARG A 452 20.00 -10.60 -1.28
C ARG A 452 19.39 -11.98 -1.41
N ASP A 453 18.16 -12.06 -1.92
CA ASP A 453 17.49 -13.33 -2.14
C ASP A 453 17.42 -13.65 -3.63
N SER A 454 18.19 -14.63 -4.07
CA SER A 454 18.18 -15.14 -5.45
C SER A 454 17.26 -16.36 -5.64
N GLU A 455 16.76 -16.94 -4.55
CA GLU A 455 16.02 -18.20 -4.60
C GLU A 455 14.51 -18.02 -4.75
N HIS A 456 13.95 -16.95 -4.16
CA HIS A 456 12.52 -16.76 -4.08
C HIS A 456 12.06 -15.53 -4.88
N SER A 457 11.12 -15.76 -5.80
CA SER A 457 10.60 -14.70 -6.67
C SER A 457 9.54 -13.84 -5.98
N TYR A 458 8.76 -14.39 -5.04
CA TYR A 458 7.57 -13.75 -4.50
C TYR A 458 7.54 -13.76 -2.98
N GLY A 459 7.12 -12.64 -2.42
CA GLY A 459 7.03 -12.50 -0.98
C GLY A 459 6.61 -11.11 -0.54
N PHE A 460 6.61 -10.90 0.76
CA PHE A 460 6.30 -9.63 1.40
C PHE A 460 6.99 -9.51 2.74
N ALA A 461 7.17 -8.29 3.23
CA ALA A 461 7.70 -8.05 4.56
C ALA A 461 6.57 -7.79 5.58
N ALA A 462 6.75 -8.31 6.80
CA ALA A 462 5.96 -7.97 7.97
C ALA A 462 6.82 -7.23 8.99
N PHE A 463 6.25 -6.18 9.59
CA PHE A 463 6.90 -5.26 10.51
C PHE A 463 6.10 -5.23 11.82
N GLU A 464 6.60 -5.87 12.85
CA GLU A 464 5.98 -5.94 14.17
C GLU A 464 6.56 -4.85 15.06
N VAL A 465 5.77 -3.81 15.32
CA VAL A 465 6.17 -2.66 16.14
C VAL A 465 6.02 -3.01 17.62
N ASP A 466 7.12 -2.98 18.34
CA ASP A 466 7.16 -3.05 19.82
C ASP A 466 7.49 -1.65 20.36
N PRO A 467 6.54 -1.00 21.06
CA PRO A 467 6.76 0.33 21.60
C PRO A 467 7.78 0.38 22.73
N GLY A 468 8.19 -0.77 23.27
CA GLY A 468 9.11 -0.83 24.41
C GLY A 468 8.56 -0.16 25.68
N ARG A 469 9.46 0.14 26.62
CA ARG A 469 9.12 0.81 27.88
C ARG A 469 9.58 2.28 27.87
N ALA A 470 8.89 3.13 28.60
CA ALA A 470 9.27 4.55 28.77
C ALA A 470 10.73 4.68 29.25
N GLY A 471 11.47 5.61 28.63
CA GLY A 471 12.90 5.81 28.89
C GLY A 471 13.83 4.70 28.37
N GLY A 472 13.30 3.75 27.60
CA GLY A 472 14.05 2.64 27.02
C GLY A 472 14.17 2.73 25.49
N THR A 473 14.24 1.55 24.87
CA THR A 473 14.26 1.39 23.42
C THR A 473 12.91 0.92 22.91
N THR A 474 12.59 1.28 21.68
CA THR A 474 11.52 0.70 20.88
C THR A 474 12.14 -0.11 19.75
N SER A 475 11.40 -1.08 19.20
CA SER A 475 11.88 -1.92 18.11
C SER A 475 10.81 -2.19 17.07
N ILE A 476 11.27 -2.53 15.86
CA ILE A 476 10.45 -3.15 14.82
C ILE A 476 11.11 -4.47 14.47
N HIS A 477 10.40 -5.58 14.73
CA HIS A 477 10.83 -6.90 14.30
C HIS A 477 10.37 -7.10 12.87
N VAL A 478 11.32 -7.31 11.97
CA VAL A 478 11.05 -7.45 10.53
C VAL A 478 11.25 -8.89 10.13
N THR A 479 10.28 -9.43 9.39
CA THR A 479 10.40 -10.73 8.74
C THR A 479 9.99 -10.60 7.28
N TYR A 480 10.89 -10.93 6.36
CA TYR A 480 10.52 -11.14 4.97
C TYR A 480 10.10 -12.59 4.79
N TYR A 481 8.90 -12.79 4.26
CA TYR A 481 8.32 -14.08 3.97
C TYR A 481 8.28 -14.34 2.47
N THR A 482 8.76 -15.49 2.02
CA THR A 482 8.39 -16.01 0.71
C THR A 482 7.04 -16.68 0.77
N VAL A 483 6.32 -16.63 -0.36
CA VAL A 483 4.98 -17.21 -0.52
C VAL A 483 5.01 -18.21 -1.68
N SER A 484 4.53 -19.44 -1.44
CA SER A 484 4.44 -20.48 -2.45
C SER A 484 3.03 -21.04 -2.53
N GLY A 485 2.27 -20.62 -3.57
CA GLY A 485 0.89 -21.04 -3.81
C GLY A 485 -0.15 -20.43 -2.87
N PRO A 486 -1.46 -20.58 -3.22
CA PRO A 486 -2.55 -19.82 -2.60
C PRO A 486 -2.83 -20.19 -1.15
N TYR A 487 -2.33 -21.31 -0.69
CA TYR A 487 -2.44 -21.80 0.69
C TYR A 487 -1.08 -22.21 1.23
N GLY A 488 0.02 -21.85 0.52
CA GLY A 488 1.38 -22.19 0.93
C GLY A 488 1.73 -21.61 2.30
N ASP A 489 2.64 -22.25 2.97
CA ASP A 489 3.16 -21.75 4.23
C ASP A 489 3.99 -20.51 4.00
N LEU A 490 3.91 -19.57 4.95
CA LEU A 490 4.79 -18.42 5.00
C LEU A 490 6.15 -18.90 5.49
N VAL A 491 7.15 -18.89 4.62
CA VAL A 491 8.51 -19.29 4.98
C VAL A 491 9.35 -18.04 5.17
N PRO A 492 9.91 -17.79 6.37
CA PRO A 492 10.78 -16.64 6.60
C PRO A 492 12.12 -16.84 5.88
N VAL A 493 12.51 -15.82 5.11
CA VAL A 493 13.77 -15.75 4.37
C VAL A 493 14.79 -14.86 5.09
N ASP A 494 14.35 -13.70 5.59
CA ASP A 494 15.18 -12.79 6.38
C ASP A 494 14.45 -12.37 7.66
N ARG A 495 15.20 -12.27 8.75
CA ARG A 495 14.72 -11.80 10.05
C ARG A 495 15.74 -10.88 10.69
N PHE A 496 15.30 -9.69 11.06
CA PHE A 496 16.13 -8.74 11.79
C PHE A 496 15.29 -7.80 12.64
N THR A 497 15.95 -7.07 13.52
CA THR A 497 15.28 -6.12 14.41
C THR A 497 15.89 -4.74 14.22
N LEU A 498 15.03 -3.77 13.90
CA LEU A 498 15.38 -2.36 13.96
C LEU A 498 15.19 -1.88 15.41
N THR A 499 16.14 -1.09 15.92
CA THR A 499 16.10 -0.56 17.27
C THR A 499 16.45 0.92 17.29
N ARG A 500 15.85 1.65 18.24
CA ARG A 500 16.21 3.03 18.56
C ARG A 500 15.74 3.42 19.96
N PRO A 501 16.28 4.49 20.58
CA PRO A 501 15.69 5.07 21.77
C PRO A 501 14.27 5.59 21.49
N ARG A 502 13.39 5.50 22.47
CA ARG A 502 12.06 6.12 22.38
C ARG A 502 12.18 7.65 22.44
N GLY A 503 11.23 8.36 21.79
CA GLY A 503 11.20 9.83 21.78
C GLY A 503 10.76 10.50 23.08
N ASP A 504 10.33 9.73 24.09
CA ASP A 504 9.86 10.22 25.40
C ASP A 504 10.92 10.07 26.51
N HIS A 505 12.17 10.38 26.19
CA HIS A 505 13.28 10.41 27.15
C HIS A 505 13.22 11.60 28.09
#